data_20d27057c4e53c0d1f29275278e8069b
#
_entry.id   20d27057c4e53c0d1f29275278e8069b
#
_cell.length_a   1.000
_cell.length_b   1.000
_cell.length_c   1.000
_cell.angle_alpha   90.00
_cell.angle_beta   90.00
_cell.angle_gamma   90.00
#
_symmetry.space_group_name_H-M   'P 1'
#
loop_
_entity.id
_entity.type
_entity.pdbx_description
1 polymer ?
#
loop_
_entity_poly.entity_id
_entity_poly.type
_entity_poly.pdbx_seq_one_letter_code
_entity_poly.pdbx_strand_id
1 'polypeptide(L)'
;MPGTRKLGRTTAHRKAMLRGMVTLLLENGQIETTYTRAKELSAIADKMITLGKANTLASRRAAIACITKKEVVLKLFDEIAPLYAEQAGGYTKIYKMGPRRGDGAEMAVIKLVAPKKDEAPVEAEKPAKKTRAKSSAAKKTTAKKAPAKKEEAPAEEAAPAADAE
;
A
#
# COMPACT_ATOMS: atom_id res chain seq x y z
N MET A 1 19.88 1.18 20.13
CA MET A 1 19.77 0.25 19.00
C MET A 1 18.30 0.10 18.60
N PRO A 2 17.93 0.21 17.33
CA PRO A 2 16.58 -0.11 16.88
C PRO A 2 16.32 -1.62 17.06
N GLY A 3 15.11 -1.99 17.43
CA GLY A 3 14.74 -3.38 17.67
C GLY A 3 14.86 -3.88 19.13
N THR A 4 15.23 -3.00 20.05
CA THR A 4 15.44 -3.39 21.47
C THR A 4 14.24 -3.16 22.37
N ARG A 5 13.25 -2.39 21.94
CA ARG A 5 12.07 -2.07 22.76
C ARG A 5 11.16 -3.28 22.93
N LYS A 6 10.80 -3.56 24.17
CA LYS A 6 9.88 -4.66 24.48
C LYS A 6 8.44 -4.41 24.05
N LEU A 7 8.01 -3.14 23.92
CA LEU A 7 6.65 -2.71 23.52
C LEU A 7 5.54 -3.33 24.41
N GLY A 8 5.85 -3.61 25.69
CA GLY A 8 4.91 -4.25 26.62
C GLY A 8 4.49 -5.67 26.23
N ARG A 9 5.30 -6.40 25.44
CA ARG A 9 4.95 -7.73 24.91
C ARG A 9 6.06 -8.76 25.11
N THR A 10 5.66 -10.03 25.19
CA THR A 10 6.60 -11.17 25.13
C THR A 10 7.34 -11.18 23.80
N THR A 11 8.49 -11.82 23.75
CA THR A 11 9.35 -11.84 22.55
C THR A 11 8.66 -12.45 21.33
N ALA A 12 7.93 -13.55 21.50
CA ALA A 12 7.19 -14.21 20.42
C ALA A 12 6.08 -13.30 19.86
N HIS A 13 5.26 -12.72 20.72
CA HIS A 13 4.17 -11.81 20.33
C HIS A 13 4.71 -10.55 19.65
N ARG A 14 5.80 -9.96 20.16
CA ARG A 14 6.45 -8.78 19.54
C ARG A 14 6.94 -9.10 18.13
N LYS A 15 7.64 -10.21 17.94
CA LYS A 15 8.11 -10.64 16.62
C LYS A 15 6.96 -10.87 15.64
N ALA A 16 5.90 -11.56 16.06
CA ALA A 16 4.72 -11.82 15.24
C ALA A 16 4.03 -10.50 14.81
N MET A 17 3.81 -9.58 15.76
CA MET A 17 3.24 -8.27 15.48
C MET A 17 4.08 -7.48 14.46
N LEU A 18 5.40 -7.39 14.66
CA LEU A 18 6.27 -6.64 13.77
C LEU A 18 6.34 -7.26 12.37
N ARG A 19 6.33 -8.59 12.24
CA ARG A 19 6.25 -9.29 10.94
C ARG A 19 4.98 -8.92 10.17
N GLY A 20 3.82 -8.95 10.84
CA GLY A 20 2.56 -8.53 10.22
C GLY A 20 2.59 -7.07 9.76
N MET A 21 3.14 -6.16 10.59
CA MET A 21 3.26 -4.75 10.24
C MET A 21 4.23 -4.50 9.08
N VAL A 22 5.36 -5.22 9.00
CA VAL A 22 6.30 -5.15 7.85
C VAL A 22 5.60 -5.61 6.57
N THR A 23 4.85 -6.72 6.64
CA THR A 23 4.10 -7.23 5.49
C THR A 23 3.11 -6.18 4.97
N LEU A 24 2.32 -5.56 5.86
CA LEU A 24 1.39 -4.49 5.49
C LEU A 24 2.09 -3.23 4.95
N LEU A 25 3.25 -2.87 5.51
CA LEU A 25 4.02 -1.71 5.02
C LEU A 25 4.52 -1.94 3.59
N LEU A 26 5.05 -3.12 3.29
CA LEU A 26 5.53 -3.47 1.95
C LEU A 26 4.37 -3.63 0.94
N GLU A 27 3.21 -4.10 1.39
CA GLU A 27 2.01 -4.25 0.57
C GLU A 27 1.43 -2.89 0.16
N ASN A 28 1.22 -1.99 1.14
CA ASN A 28 0.49 -0.72 0.97
C ASN A 28 1.41 0.49 0.74
N GLY A 29 2.73 0.35 0.96
CA GLY A 29 3.68 1.45 0.90
C GLY A 29 3.65 2.41 2.09
N GLN A 30 2.57 2.42 2.88
CA GLN A 30 2.41 3.22 4.09
C GLN A 30 1.48 2.56 5.10
N ILE A 31 1.73 2.80 6.38
CA ILE A 31 0.84 2.40 7.47
C ILE A 31 0.80 3.43 8.58
N GLU A 32 -0.32 3.50 9.28
CA GLU A 32 -0.51 4.30 10.46
C GLU A 32 -0.37 3.45 11.72
N THR A 33 0.43 3.90 12.68
CA THR A 33 0.68 3.19 13.93
C THR A 33 1.21 4.13 15.02
N THR A 34 1.45 3.61 16.22
CA THR A 34 2.09 4.42 17.27
C THR A 34 3.56 4.68 16.95
N TYR A 35 4.04 5.87 17.31
CA TYR A 35 5.41 6.31 17.05
C TYR A 35 6.49 5.32 17.51
N THR A 36 6.29 4.73 18.70
CA THR A 36 7.22 3.73 19.24
C THR A 36 7.29 2.47 18.38
N ARG A 37 6.14 1.99 17.84
CA ARG A 37 6.11 0.84 16.92
C ARG A 37 6.70 1.20 15.57
N ALA A 38 6.41 2.40 15.04
CA ALA A 38 6.97 2.87 13.78
C ALA A 38 8.50 2.86 13.80
N LYS A 39 9.14 3.29 14.90
CA LYS A 39 10.60 3.23 15.06
C LYS A 39 11.18 1.82 14.99
N GLU A 40 10.54 0.86 15.65
CA GLU A 40 10.99 -0.54 15.60
C GLU A 40 10.75 -1.17 14.22
N LEU A 41 9.64 -0.80 13.60
CA LEU A 41 9.26 -1.27 12.27
C LEU A 41 10.24 -0.81 11.19
N SER A 42 10.68 0.47 11.23
CA SER A 42 11.64 1.05 10.31
C SER A 42 12.91 0.19 10.18
N ALA A 43 13.49 -0.22 11.31
CA ALA A 43 14.71 -1.03 11.31
C ALA A 43 14.53 -2.41 10.62
N ILE A 44 13.34 -3.02 10.79
CA ILE A 44 13.07 -4.31 10.16
C ILE A 44 12.78 -4.13 8.68
N ALA A 45 12.02 -3.10 8.31
CA ALA A 45 11.73 -2.76 6.92
C ALA A 45 13.03 -2.47 6.14
N ASP A 46 13.91 -1.66 6.69
CA ASP A 46 15.21 -1.36 6.08
C ASP A 46 16.03 -2.63 5.84
N LYS A 47 16.03 -3.56 6.82
CA LYS A 47 16.69 -4.86 6.67
C LYS A 47 16.06 -5.71 5.55
N MET A 48 14.73 -5.72 5.42
CA MET A 48 14.05 -6.48 4.35
C MET A 48 14.38 -5.91 2.97
N ILE A 49 14.42 -4.59 2.80
CA ILE A 49 14.79 -3.95 1.54
C ILE A 49 16.25 -4.22 1.20
N THR A 50 17.15 -4.19 2.17
CA THR A 50 18.57 -4.56 1.96
C THR A 50 18.72 -6.01 1.51
N LEU A 51 17.97 -6.97 2.09
CA LEU A 51 17.92 -8.35 1.62
C LEU A 51 17.35 -8.43 0.19
N GLY A 52 16.35 -7.63 -0.13
CA GLY A 52 15.79 -7.52 -1.48
C GLY A 52 16.85 -7.12 -2.51
N LYS A 53 17.66 -6.11 -2.20
CA LYS A 53 18.76 -5.63 -3.06
C LYS A 53 19.83 -6.70 -3.32
N ALA A 54 20.16 -7.52 -2.33
CA ALA A 54 21.15 -8.59 -2.48
C ALA A 54 20.68 -9.69 -3.44
N ASN A 55 19.39 -9.90 -3.59
CA ASN A 55 18.70 -10.82 -4.52
C ASN A 55 19.32 -12.24 -4.65
N THR A 56 19.89 -12.75 -3.58
CA THR A 56 20.43 -14.12 -3.52
C THR A 56 19.35 -15.10 -3.05
N LEU A 57 19.54 -16.39 -3.30
CA LEU A 57 18.65 -17.43 -2.78
C LEU A 57 18.56 -17.40 -1.25
N ALA A 58 19.69 -17.13 -0.58
CA ALA A 58 19.74 -16.98 0.87
C ALA A 58 18.91 -15.78 1.35
N SER A 59 19.01 -14.61 0.68
CA SER A 59 18.22 -13.45 1.02
C SER A 59 16.72 -13.64 0.79
N ARG A 60 16.34 -14.35 -0.29
CA ARG A 60 14.93 -14.73 -0.54
C ARG A 60 14.37 -15.63 0.57
N ARG A 61 15.13 -16.64 1.01
CA ARG A 61 14.74 -17.52 2.14
C ARG A 61 14.60 -16.74 3.45
N ALA A 62 15.52 -15.79 3.73
CA ALA A 62 15.46 -14.94 4.91
C ALA A 62 14.25 -13.98 4.88
N ALA A 63 13.91 -13.42 3.72
CA ALA A 63 12.72 -12.59 3.55
C ALA A 63 11.42 -13.39 3.76
N ILE A 64 11.30 -14.58 3.17
CA ILE A 64 10.16 -15.49 3.37
C ILE A 64 9.99 -15.89 4.84
N ALA A 65 11.08 -16.08 5.58
CA ALA A 65 11.02 -16.37 7.01
C ALA A 65 10.46 -15.20 7.85
N CYS A 66 10.50 -13.96 7.33
CA CYS A 66 10.02 -12.77 8.02
C CYS A 66 8.63 -12.33 7.54
N ILE A 67 8.44 -12.22 6.22
CA ILE A 67 7.20 -11.74 5.59
C ILE A 67 6.21 -12.90 5.51
N THR A 68 4.97 -12.67 5.95
CA THR A 68 3.94 -13.72 6.04
C THR A 68 3.27 -14.05 4.70
N LYS A 69 3.16 -13.07 3.80
CA LYS A 69 2.52 -13.23 2.49
C LYS A 69 3.56 -13.43 1.39
N LYS A 70 3.46 -14.52 0.61
CA LYS A 70 4.37 -14.81 -0.51
C LYS A 70 4.33 -13.74 -1.62
N GLU A 71 3.14 -13.22 -1.92
CA GLU A 71 2.94 -12.16 -2.92
C GLU A 71 3.73 -10.89 -2.59
N VAL A 72 3.76 -10.51 -1.31
CA VAL A 72 4.52 -9.34 -0.84
C VAL A 72 6.04 -9.58 -0.94
N VAL A 73 6.48 -10.84 -0.80
CA VAL A 73 7.89 -11.18 -1.04
C VAL A 73 8.23 -10.98 -2.53
N LEU A 74 7.40 -11.45 -3.46
CA LEU A 74 7.61 -11.21 -4.89
C LEU A 74 7.65 -9.70 -5.17
N LYS A 75 6.67 -8.95 -4.69
CA LYS A 75 6.64 -7.48 -4.80
C LYS A 75 7.92 -6.81 -4.26
N LEU A 76 8.47 -7.33 -3.14
CA LEU A 76 9.71 -6.80 -2.58
C LEU A 76 10.89 -6.96 -3.54
N PHE A 77 11.06 -8.12 -4.18
CA PHE A 77 12.20 -8.40 -5.05
C PHE A 77 12.05 -7.84 -6.46
N ASP A 78 10.82 -7.84 -7.00
CA ASP A 78 10.55 -7.47 -8.40
C ASP A 78 10.28 -5.97 -8.55
N GLU A 79 9.60 -5.33 -7.59
CA GLU A 79 9.20 -3.92 -7.68
C GLU A 79 10.01 -3.03 -6.73
N ILE A 80 10.04 -3.37 -5.42
CA ILE A 80 10.58 -2.47 -4.41
C ILE A 80 12.11 -2.42 -4.43
N ALA A 81 12.78 -3.57 -4.46
CA ALA A 81 14.24 -3.63 -4.38
C ALA A 81 14.94 -2.90 -5.53
N PRO A 82 14.49 -3.01 -6.80
CA PRO A 82 15.09 -2.26 -7.92
C PRO A 82 14.98 -0.74 -7.75
N LEU A 83 13.85 -0.25 -7.18
CA LEU A 83 13.66 1.18 -6.95
C LEU A 83 14.72 1.79 -6.02
N TYR A 84 15.20 1.00 -5.05
CA TYR A 84 16.18 1.46 -4.07
C TYR A 84 17.63 1.02 -4.37
N ALA A 85 17.93 0.56 -5.57
CA ALA A 85 19.24 -0.01 -5.91
C ALA A 85 20.41 0.93 -5.57
N GLU A 86 20.26 2.22 -5.85
CA GLU A 86 21.30 3.24 -5.63
C GLU A 86 21.33 3.77 -4.19
N GLN A 87 20.25 3.61 -3.43
CA GLN A 87 20.14 4.17 -2.09
C GLN A 87 20.78 3.23 -1.07
N ALA A 88 21.76 3.71 -0.29
CA ALA A 88 22.48 2.90 0.69
C ALA A 88 21.68 2.54 1.96
N GLY A 89 20.61 3.29 2.27
CA GLY A 89 19.78 3.05 3.47
C GLY A 89 18.73 4.15 3.68
N GLY A 90 17.96 4.07 4.79
CA GLY A 90 16.93 5.05 5.11
C GLY A 90 15.74 5.00 4.17
N TYR A 91 15.26 3.78 3.88
CA TYR A 91 14.17 3.54 2.94
C TYR A 91 12.80 3.93 3.48
N THR A 92 12.70 4.22 4.77
CA THR A 92 11.45 4.56 5.44
C THR A 92 11.50 5.95 6.05
N LYS A 93 10.37 6.67 6.04
CA LYS A 93 10.22 7.96 6.69
C LYS A 93 9.01 7.92 7.62
N ILE A 94 9.18 8.49 8.83
CA ILE A 94 8.17 8.50 9.87
C ILE A 94 7.69 9.94 10.06
N TYR A 95 6.37 10.15 9.91
CA TYR A 95 5.70 11.42 10.12
C TYR A 95 4.84 11.32 11.37
N LYS A 96 5.03 12.22 12.33
CA LYS A 96 4.20 12.30 13.54
C LYS A 96 2.86 12.95 13.19
N MET A 97 1.77 12.36 13.69
CA MET A 97 0.40 12.85 13.48
C MET A 97 -0.16 13.56 14.73
N GLY A 98 0.48 13.37 15.88
CA GLY A 98 -0.03 13.87 17.15
C GLY A 98 -0.68 12.79 18.01
N PRO A 99 -1.23 13.16 19.18
CA PRO A 99 -1.84 12.22 20.11
C PRO A 99 -3.21 11.75 19.64
N ARG A 100 -3.51 10.45 19.86
CA ARG A 100 -4.80 9.84 19.56
C ARG A 100 -5.83 10.22 20.63
N ARG A 101 -7.09 10.45 20.22
CA ARG A 101 -8.19 10.65 21.17
C ARG A 101 -8.39 9.43 22.05
N GLY A 102 -8.66 9.64 23.31
CA GLY A 102 -8.93 8.62 24.31
C GLY A 102 -7.70 8.29 25.16
N ASP A 103 -6.63 7.77 24.60
CA ASP A 103 -5.45 7.31 25.34
C ASP A 103 -4.21 8.22 25.22
N GLY A 104 -4.30 9.29 24.41
CA GLY A 104 -3.19 10.22 24.20
C GLY A 104 -1.95 9.60 23.56
N ALA A 105 -2.04 8.40 22.98
CA ALA A 105 -0.90 7.74 22.36
C ALA A 105 -0.38 8.55 21.14
N GLU A 106 0.94 8.80 21.09
CA GLU A 106 1.56 9.44 19.92
C GLU A 106 1.42 8.56 18.68
N MET A 107 0.70 9.05 17.68
CA MET A 107 0.52 8.39 16.40
C MET A 107 1.54 8.87 15.36
N ALA A 108 1.89 7.96 14.46
CA ALA A 108 2.76 8.26 13.35
C ALA A 108 2.40 7.44 12.11
N VAL A 109 2.57 8.04 10.95
CA VAL A 109 2.56 7.33 9.66
C VAL A 109 3.98 7.00 9.28
N ILE A 110 4.24 5.74 8.97
CA ILE A 110 5.47 5.30 8.34
C ILE A 110 5.20 5.05 6.86
N LYS A 111 6.05 5.61 6.01
CA LYS A 111 5.99 5.47 4.54
C LYS A 111 7.31 4.98 3.99
N LEU A 112 7.24 4.21 2.92
CA LEU A 112 8.40 3.97 2.06
C LEU A 112 8.71 5.26 1.31
N VAL A 113 9.97 5.69 1.34
CA VAL A 113 10.44 6.88 0.61
C VAL A 113 10.65 6.46 -0.83
N ALA A 114 9.89 7.03 -1.76
CA ALA A 114 10.22 6.85 -3.18
C ALA A 114 11.67 7.31 -3.41
N PRO A 115 12.49 6.52 -4.14
CA PRO A 115 13.83 6.96 -4.49
C PRO A 115 13.72 8.29 -5.22
N LYS A 116 14.61 9.21 -4.92
CA LYS A 116 14.74 10.45 -5.67
C LYS A 116 15.21 10.09 -7.09
N LYS A 117 14.28 9.81 -7.96
CA LYS A 117 14.49 10.20 -9.36
C LYS A 117 14.46 11.71 -9.32
N ASP A 118 15.47 12.34 -9.91
CA ASP A 118 15.51 13.78 -10.08
C ASP A 118 14.18 14.26 -10.66
N GLU A 119 13.20 14.47 -9.79
CA GLU A 119 11.97 15.18 -10.13
C GLU A 119 12.30 16.65 -10.00
N ALA A 120 12.36 17.31 -11.15
CA ALA A 120 12.13 18.73 -11.26
C ALA A 120 10.94 19.12 -10.35
N PRO A 121 10.99 20.26 -9.64
CA PRO A 121 9.99 20.61 -8.65
C PRO A 121 8.61 20.65 -9.30
N VAL A 122 7.75 19.70 -8.98
CA VAL A 122 6.32 19.81 -9.26
C VAL A 122 5.81 20.89 -8.34
N GLU A 123 5.65 22.04 -8.94
CA GLU A 123 5.03 23.25 -8.42
C GLU A 123 3.73 22.87 -7.69
N ALA A 124 3.65 23.28 -6.43
CA ALA A 124 2.48 23.11 -5.58
C ALA A 124 1.27 23.74 -6.25
N GLU A 125 0.38 22.94 -6.78
CA GLU A 125 -0.94 23.39 -7.23
C GLU A 125 -1.75 23.83 -6.01
N LYS A 126 -1.80 25.15 -5.81
CA LYS A 126 -2.68 25.83 -4.85
C LYS A 126 -4.12 25.61 -5.30
N PRO A 127 -5.05 25.29 -4.41
CA PRO A 127 -6.45 25.17 -4.77
C PRO A 127 -6.99 26.55 -5.19
N ALA A 128 -7.34 26.68 -6.47
CA ALA A 128 -7.96 27.87 -7.01
C ALA A 128 -9.32 28.10 -6.35
N LYS A 129 -9.44 29.28 -5.74
CA LYS A 129 -10.60 29.89 -5.15
C LYS A 129 -11.71 30.01 -6.21
N LYS A 130 -12.84 29.35 -6.00
CA LYS A 130 -14.07 29.54 -6.78
C LYS A 130 -14.58 30.96 -6.57
N THR A 131 -14.43 31.81 -7.57
CA THR A 131 -15.21 33.03 -7.70
C THR A 131 -16.51 32.74 -8.46
N ARG A 132 -17.57 33.09 -7.79
CA ARG A 132 -18.98 33.04 -8.21
C ARG A 132 -19.22 34.20 -9.16
N ALA A 133 -19.58 33.91 -10.39
CA ALA A 133 -20.24 34.92 -11.25
C ALA A 133 -21.50 34.35 -11.90
N LYS A 134 -22.52 35.11 -11.81
CA LYS A 134 -23.96 34.95 -12.01
C LYS A 134 -24.35 35.37 -13.44
N SER A 135 -25.51 34.85 -13.87
CA SER A 135 -26.37 35.31 -14.98
C SER A 135 -26.08 34.70 -16.36
N SER A 136 -26.98 34.38 -17.15
CA SER A 136 -28.44 34.42 -17.30
C SER A 136 -28.78 33.90 -18.70
N ALA A 137 -29.87 33.20 -18.76
CA ALA A 137 -30.87 33.22 -19.83
C ALA A 137 -30.66 32.61 -21.23
N ALA A 138 -31.60 31.82 -21.51
CA ALA A 138 -32.46 31.67 -22.70
C ALA A 138 -32.14 30.47 -23.63
N LYS A 139 -32.98 29.53 -23.60
CA LYS A 139 -34.26 29.25 -24.26
C LYS A 139 -34.16 28.45 -25.58
N LYS A 140 -34.93 27.37 -25.59
CA LYS A 140 -35.64 26.77 -26.76
C LYS A 140 -34.82 25.86 -27.70
N THR A 141 -35.22 24.74 -28.10
CA THR A 141 -36.45 23.97 -28.34
C THR A 141 -36.11 22.68 -29.07
N THR A 142 -36.87 21.65 -28.75
CA THR A 142 -37.49 20.66 -29.63
C THR A 142 -36.56 19.67 -30.37
N ALA A 143 -36.77 18.46 -30.37
CA ALA A 143 -37.80 17.49 -30.43
C ALA A 143 -37.24 16.16 -30.87
N LYS A 144 -37.69 15.08 -30.24
CA LYS A 144 -38.38 13.95 -30.84
C LYS A 144 -37.54 12.92 -31.63
N LYS A 145 -37.37 11.74 -31.12
CA LYS A 145 -38.07 10.53 -31.60
C LYS A 145 -37.33 9.26 -31.17
N ALA A 146 -37.90 8.51 -30.33
CA ALA A 146 -37.79 7.06 -30.27
C ALA A 146 -38.66 6.49 -31.40
N PRO A 147 -38.71 5.21 -31.75
CA PRO A 147 -38.59 4.04 -30.93
C PRO A 147 -38.05 2.76 -31.59
N ALA A 148 -37.95 1.73 -30.78
CA ALA A 148 -38.37 0.34 -31.03
C ALA A 148 -37.38 -0.66 -31.62
N LYS A 149 -37.18 -1.68 -30.84
CA LYS A 149 -37.72 -3.07 -30.93
C LYS A 149 -36.78 -3.99 -31.71
N LYS A 150 -36.37 -5.14 -31.21
CA LYS A 150 -37.00 -6.40 -30.87
C LYS A 150 -35.89 -7.38 -30.56
N GLU A 151 -35.98 -8.13 -29.47
CA GLU A 151 -36.28 -9.54 -29.38
C GLU A 151 -35.32 -10.45 -30.13
N GLU A 152 -34.68 -11.43 -29.57
CA GLU A 152 -35.25 -12.68 -29.07
C GLU A 152 -34.14 -13.53 -28.42
N ALA A 153 -34.37 -14.11 -27.31
CA ALA A 153 -33.82 -15.39 -26.85
C ALA A 153 -34.66 -16.49 -27.56
N PRO A 154 -34.33 -17.76 -27.59
CA PRO A 154 -34.13 -18.61 -26.43
C PRO A 154 -33.15 -19.80 -26.59
N ALA A 155 -32.77 -20.35 -25.45
CA ALA A 155 -32.94 -21.70 -24.95
C ALA A 155 -32.25 -22.89 -25.64
N GLU A 156 -31.81 -23.72 -24.77
CA GLU A 156 -31.99 -25.17 -24.55
C GLU A 156 -30.75 -25.99 -24.91
N GLU A 157 -30.29 -26.69 -24.02
CA GLU A 157 -30.54 -27.95 -23.34
C GLU A 157 -29.34 -28.88 -23.51
N ALA A 158 -28.86 -29.47 -22.58
CA ALA A 158 -28.96 -30.79 -21.98
C ALA A 158 -27.60 -31.31 -21.53
N ALA A 159 -27.51 -31.62 -20.29
CA ALA A 159 -26.74 -32.76 -19.81
C ALA A 159 -27.43 -34.05 -20.24
N PRO A 160 -26.79 -35.22 -20.33
CA PRO A 160 -26.55 -35.99 -19.11
C PRO A 160 -25.28 -36.89 -19.14
N ALA A 161 -24.70 -37.12 -18.00
CA ALA A 161 -24.64 -38.35 -17.20
C ALA A 161 -23.99 -39.61 -17.78
N ALA A 162 -23.20 -40.19 -16.85
CA ALA A 162 -22.90 -41.62 -16.61
C ALA A 162 -21.92 -42.30 -17.58
N ASP A 163 -21.01 -43.08 -17.20
CA ASP A 163 -20.85 -44.17 -16.25
C ASP A 163 -19.45 -44.78 -16.40
N ALA A 164 -19.00 -45.25 -15.30
CA ALA A 164 -18.30 -46.53 -15.06
C ALA A 164 -17.04 -46.93 -15.86
N GLU A 165 -15.95 -47.04 -15.26
CA GLU A 165 -15.24 -48.25 -14.74
C GLU A 165 -13.96 -47.87 -14.01
#